data_12beb0e25811027b5b822198451ebacc
#
_entry.id   12beb0e25811027b5b822198451ebacc
#
_cell.length_a   1.000
_cell.length_b   1.000
_cell.length_c   1.000
_cell.angle_alpha   90.00
_cell.angle_beta   90.00
_cell.angle_gamma   90.00
#
_symmetry.space_group_name_H-M   'P 1'
#
loop_
_entity.id
_entity.type
_entity.pdbx_description
1 polymer ?
#
loop_
_entity_poly.entity_id
_entity_poly.type
_entity_poly.pdbx_seq_one_letter_code
_entity_poly.pdbx_strand_id
1 'polypeptide(L)'
;VVQYVSAHDNYTLWDKLKCVARRGDYAAPDADLLAQNRMAAGIYLTCQGLPFMQGGEEFARTKHGDHNTYRGPLELNRLDWTRAAQLEELVQYYHGLLEIRKAYPELSGMAGDAEPCILSLPGWLIGFVPERQGESLPGRLAVYYNPECTRQWAALPAGSWRYLCDGTRAAAEPFGPACRNAIELAPVSVTILXXXXXXXXXXFLFLL
;
A
#
# COMPACT_ATOMS: atom_id res chain seq x y z
N VAL A 1 -5.54 1.31 17.72
CA VAL A 1 -6.00 0.25 16.80
C VAL A 1 -4.80 -0.43 16.17
N VAL A 2 -4.84 -1.77 16.02
CA VAL A 2 -3.83 -2.55 15.30
C VAL A 2 -4.42 -2.96 13.95
N GLN A 3 -3.69 -2.68 12.88
CA GLN A 3 -4.10 -2.97 11.50
C GLN A 3 -3.31 -4.18 10.98
N TYR A 4 -3.99 -5.22 10.55
CA TYR A 4 -3.32 -6.43 10.03
C TYR A 4 -4.26 -7.24 9.15
N VAL A 5 -3.69 -8.11 8.33
CA VAL A 5 -4.45 -9.00 7.44
C VAL A 5 -4.16 -10.48 7.74
N SER A 6 -3.03 -10.78 8.36
CA SER A 6 -2.70 -12.14 8.79
C SER A 6 -1.84 -12.10 10.05
N ALA A 7 -1.81 -13.24 10.77
CA ALA A 7 -1.05 -13.40 12.01
C ALA A 7 -0.53 -14.84 12.08
N HIS A 8 0.11 -15.19 13.20
CA HIS A 8 0.67 -16.53 13.35
C HIS A 8 -0.38 -17.64 13.33
N ASP A 9 -1.61 -17.35 13.76
CA ASP A 9 -2.73 -18.28 13.72
C ASP A 9 -3.51 -18.13 12.41
N ASN A 10 -4.21 -19.16 12.02
CA ASN A 10 -5.00 -19.22 10.80
C ASN A 10 -4.13 -19.20 9.53
N TYR A 11 -4.77 -18.93 8.41
CA TYR A 11 -4.10 -18.89 7.11
C TYR A 11 -3.14 -17.70 7.01
N THR A 12 -2.04 -17.88 6.29
CA THR A 12 -1.27 -16.73 5.80
C THR A 12 -2.15 -15.89 4.87
N LEU A 13 -1.76 -14.65 4.59
CA LEU A 13 -2.49 -13.83 3.62
C LEU A 13 -2.56 -14.55 2.27
N TRP A 14 -1.45 -15.09 1.79
CA TRP A 14 -1.41 -15.80 0.50
C TRP A 14 -2.38 -16.99 0.47
N ASP A 15 -2.36 -17.80 1.54
CA ASP A 15 -3.24 -18.96 1.61
C ASP A 15 -4.71 -18.57 1.66
N LYS A 16 -5.06 -17.46 2.34
CA LYS A 16 -6.42 -16.91 2.30
C LYS A 16 -6.86 -16.58 0.88
N LEU A 17 -5.98 -15.86 0.14
CA LEU A 17 -6.28 -15.46 -1.23
C LEU A 17 -6.47 -16.67 -2.14
N LYS A 18 -5.58 -17.67 -2.04
CA LYS A 18 -5.67 -18.92 -2.80
C LYS A 18 -6.98 -19.67 -2.49
N CYS A 19 -7.32 -19.77 -1.21
CA CYS A 19 -8.52 -20.49 -0.76
C CYS A 19 -9.79 -19.80 -1.29
N VAL A 20 -9.90 -18.48 -1.14
CA VAL A 20 -11.08 -17.72 -1.58
C VAL A 20 -11.22 -17.79 -3.10
N ALA A 21 -10.11 -17.70 -3.82
CA ALA A 21 -10.12 -17.77 -5.28
C ALA A 21 -10.24 -19.21 -5.81
N ARG A 22 -10.24 -20.22 -4.93
CA ARG A 22 -10.27 -21.66 -5.28
C ARG A 22 -9.13 -22.06 -6.19
N ARG A 23 -7.93 -21.50 -5.92
CA ARG A 23 -6.69 -21.82 -6.66
C ARG A 23 -5.92 -22.88 -5.88
N GLY A 24 -6.03 -24.13 -6.30
CA GLY A 24 -5.56 -25.29 -5.52
C GLY A 24 -4.05 -25.41 -5.32
N ASP A 25 -3.23 -24.87 -6.22
CA ASP A 25 -1.77 -24.93 -6.06
C ASP A 25 -1.28 -23.72 -5.26
N TYR A 26 -1.09 -23.93 -3.96
CA TYR A 26 -0.66 -22.88 -3.05
C TYR A 26 0.77 -22.38 -3.32
N ALA A 27 1.62 -23.23 -3.88
CA ALA A 27 3.01 -22.86 -4.16
C ALA A 27 3.15 -22.00 -5.42
N ALA A 28 2.30 -22.24 -6.43
CA ALA A 28 2.43 -21.56 -7.73
C ALA A 28 2.10 -20.07 -7.62
N PRO A 29 2.93 -19.19 -8.18
CA PRO A 29 2.60 -17.78 -8.29
C PRO A 29 1.34 -17.57 -9.14
N ASP A 30 0.62 -16.47 -8.86
CA ASP A 30 -0.63 -16.13 -9.53
C ASP A 30 -0.68 -14.60 -9.58
N ALA A 31 -0.64 -14.03 -10.77
CA ALA A 31 -0.51 -12.58 -10.97
C ALA A 31 -1.69 -11.80 -10.35
N ASP A 32 -2.91 -12.33 -10.48
CA ASP A 32 -4.10 -11.68 -9.92
C ASP A 32 -4.02 -11.66 -8.39
N LEU A 33 -3.59 -12.77 -7.79
CA LEU A 33 -3.48 -12.87 -6.34
C LEU A 33 -2.29 -12.06 -5.81
N LEU A 34 -1.22 -11.92 -6.60
CA LEU A 34 -0.10 -11.03 -6.22
C LEU A 34 -0.55 -9.57 -6.23
N ALA A 35 -1.43 -9.18 -7.17
CA ALA A 35 -2.02 -7.83 -7.15
C ALA A 35 -2.87 -7.63 -5.89
N GLN A 36 -3.68 -8.64 -5.52
CA GLN A 36 -4.48 -8.59 -4.29
C GLN A 36 -3.59 -8.54 -3.04
N ASN A 37 -2.47 -9.27 -3.03
CA ASN A 37 -1.51 -9.24 -1.92
C ASN A 37 -0.92 -7.83 -1.77
N ARG A 38 -0.49 -7.21 -2.89
CA ARG A 38 0.01 -5.83 -2.89
C ARG A 38 -1.05 -4.85 -2.40
N MET A 39 -2.29 -5.02 -2.87
CA MET A 39 -3.39 -4.14 -2.45
C MET A 39 -3.66 -4.27 -0.95
N ALA A 40 -3.70 -5.49 -0.41
CA ALA A 40 -3.90 -5.71 1.02
C ALA A 40 -2.80 -5.03 1.83
N ALA A 41 -1.54 -5.17 1.40
CA ALA A 41 -0.40 -4.50 2.04
C ALA A 41 -0.57 -2.99 2.01
N GLY A 42 -0.90 -2.44 0.83
CA GLY A 42 -1.08 -1.00 0.67
C GLY A 42 -2.17 -0.44 1.57
N ILE A 43 -3.27 -1.19 1.73
CA ILE A 43 -4.38 -0.75 2.58
C ILE A 43 -3.92 -0.67 4.04
N TYR A 44 -3.46 -1.79 4.64
CA TYR A 44 -3.18 -1.74 6.08
C TYR A 44 -1.95 -0.89 6.42
N LEU A 45 -0.99 -0.76 5.50
CA LEU A 45 0.19 0.08 5.72
C LEU A 45 -0.09 1.58 5.51
N THR A 46 -1.23 1.95 4.89
CA THR A 46 -1.66 3.35 4.81
C THR A 46 -2.77 3.69 5.81
N CYS A 47 -3.30 2.71 6.54
CA CYS A 47 -4.26 2.96 7.61
C CYS A 47 -3.59 3.56 8.85
N GLN A 48 -4.32 4.40 9.56
CA GLN A 48 -3.89 4.93 10.87
C GLN A 48 -3.77 3.80 11.89
N GLY A 49 -2.91 4.00 12.88
CA GLY A 49 -2.66 3.03 13.95
C GLY A 49 -1.38 2.24 13.74
N LEU A 50 -1.27 1.14 14.46
CA LEU A 50 -0.06 0.30 14.45
C LEU A 50 -0.23 -0.82 13.41
N PRO A 51 0.58 -0.88 12.37
CA PRO A 51 0.52 -2.01 11.46
C PRO A 51 1.20 -3.22 12.08
N PHE A 52 0.61 -4.39 11.88
CA PHE A 52 1.21 -5.67 12.27
C PHE A 52 1.33 -6.51 10.99
N MET A 53 2.52 -6.99 10.70
CA MET A 53 2.81 -7.80 9.51
C MET A 53 3.34 -9.17 9.93
N GLN A 54 2.71 -10.22 9.45
CA GLN A 54 3.24 -11.57 9.64
C GLN A 54 4.48 -11.75 8.74
N GLY A 55 5.59 -12.20 9.34
CA GLY A 55 6.81 -12.45 8.55
C GLY A 55 6.56 -13.42 7.41
N GLY A 56 6.91 -12.99 6.20
CA GLY A 56 6.69 -13.73 4.96
C GLY A 56 5.55 -13.22 4.10
N GLU A 57 4.69 -12.34 4.59
CA GLU A 57 3.66 -11.71 3.75
C GLU A 57 4.29 -11.09 2.51
N GLU A 58 5.44 -10.48 2.67
CA GLU A 58 6.17 -9.75 1.64
C GLU A 58 6.75 -10.66 0.54
N PHE A 59 6.66 -11.97 0.71
CA PHE A 59 6.99 -12.92 -0.34
C PHE A 59 5.93 -14.02 -0.49
N ALA A 60 4.68 -13.64 -0.19
CA ALA A 60 3.52 -14.54 -0.37
C ALA A 60 3.74 -15.90 0.31
N ARG A 61 4.19 -15.88 1.57
CA ARG A 61 4.44 -17.10 2.37
C ARG A 61 3.23 -18.01 2.35
N THR A 62 3.47 -19.29 2.10
CA THR A 62 2.41 -20.30 2.11
C THR A 62 2.70 -21.37 3.17
N LYS A 63 1.65 -21.84 3.80
CA LYS A 63 1.61 -23.06 4.61
C LYS A 63 0.73 -24.11 3.91
N HIS A 64 0.66 -24.00 2.59
CA HIS A 64 -0.09 -24.92 1.72
C HIS A 64 -1.55 -25.08 2.13
N GLY A 65 -2.16 -23.99 2.63
CA GLY A 65 -3.57 -23.98 3.02
C GLY A 65 -3.85 -24.59 4.39
N ASP A 66 -2.81 -24.85 5.18
CA ASP A 66 -3.01 -25.34 6.56
C ASP A 66 -3.15 -24.15 7.51
N HIS A 67 -4.31 -24.07 8.16
CA HIS A 67 -4.65 -22.97 9.05
C HIS A 67 -4.24 -23.19 10.51
N ASN A 68 -3.73 -24.41 10.85
CA ASN A 68 -3.49 -24.78 12.25
C ASN A 68 -2.16 -25.48 12.43
N THR A 69 -1.06 -24.80 12.12
CA THR A 69 0.26 -25.37 11.97
C THR A 69 1.13 -25.39 13.22
N TYR A 70 0.59 -24.98 14.40
CA TYR A 70 1.42 -24.81 15.59
C TYR A 70 2.08 -26.12 16.08
N ARG A 71 1.48 -27.27 15.74
CA ARG A 71 2.06 -28.61 15.99
C ARG A 71 2.52 -29.30 14.70
N GLY A 72 2.53 -28.58 13.60
CA GLY A 72 2.92 -29.10 12.31
C GLY A 72 4.44 -29.23 12.16
N PRO A 73 4.88 -29.87 11.07
CA PRO A 73 6.31 -30.02 10.82
C PRO A 73 7.02 -28.66 10.67
N LEU A 74 8.27 -28.64 11.07
CA LEU A 74 9.09 -27.42 11.02
C LEU A 74 9.15 -26.85 9.58
N GLU A 75 9.23 -27.74 8.59
CA GLU A 75 9.30 -27.37 7.17
C GLU A 75 8.12 -26.53 6.73
N LEU A 76 6.93 -26.79 7.29
CA LEU A 76 5.71 -26.05 6.96
C LEU A 76 5.74 -24.63 7.56
N ASN A 77 6.44 -24.47 8.69
CA ASN A 77 6.46 -23.20 9.42
C ASN A 77 7.69 -22.33 9.12
N ARG A 78 8.68 -22.87 8.43
CA ARG A 78 9.89 -22.10 8.11
C ARG A 78 9.60 -20.98 7.09
N LEU A 79 10.50 -20.00 7.06
CA LEU A 79 10.49 -18.95 6.05
C LEU A 79 11.27 -19.45 4.83
N ASP A 80 10.66 -19.38 3.65
CA ASP A 80 11.26 -19.87 2.42
C ASP A 80 11.99 -18.72 1.71
N TRP A 81 13.28 -18.62 1.95
CA TRP A 81 14.10 -17.55 1.35
C TRP A 81 14.28 -17.72 -0.18
N THR A 82 14.11 -18.94 -0.71
CA THR A 82 14.10 -19.15 -2.16
C THR A 82 12.87 -18.49 -2.78
N ARG A 83 11.71 -18.64 -2.13
CA ARG A 83 10.47 -17.98 -2.55
C ARG A 83 10.61 -16.46 -2.46
N ALA A 84 11.27 -15.95 -1.42
CA ALA A 84 11.54 -14.52 -1.30
C ALA A 84 12.35 -13.99 -2.49
N ALA A 85 13.38 -14.74 -2.90
CA ALA A 85 14.18 -14.35 -4.07
C ALA A 85 13.37 -14.42 -5.38
N GLN A 86 12.48 -15.42 -5.50
CA GLN A 86 11.62 -15.56 -6.69
C GLN A 86 10.58 -14.44 -6.79
N LEU A 87 10.14 -13.91 -5.65
CA LEU A 87 9.11 -12.86 -5.57
C LEU A 87 9.72 -11.54 -5.09
N GLU A 88 10.95 -11.25 -5.51
CA GLU A 88 11.68 -10.06 -5.09
C GLU A 88 10.89 -8.77 -5.35
N GLU A 89 10.14 -8.70 -6.45
CA GLU A 89 9.31 -7.51 -6.76
C GLU A 89 8.27 -7.24 -5.66
N LEU A 90 7.68 -8.30 -5.10
CA LEU A 90 6.73 -8.16 -4.01
C LEU A 90 7.46 -7.70 -2.73
N VAL A 91 8.65 -8.26 -2.45
CA VAL A 91 9.47 -7.85 -1.31
C VAL A 91 9.81 -6.34 -1.42
N GLN A 92 10.24 -5.90 -2.60
CA GLN A 92 10.59 -4.49 -2.82
C GLN A 92 9.37 -3.58 -2.70
N TYR A 93 8.19 -4.05 -3.11
CA TYR A 93 6.95 -3.29 -2.95
C TYR A 93 6.64 -3.06 -1.46
N TYR A 94 6.71 -4.12 -0.64
CA TYR A 94 6.51 -4.00 0.81
C TYR A 94 7.54 -3.08 1.45
N HIS A 95 8.81 -3.24 1.06
CA HIS A 95 9.89 -2.37 1.55
C HIS A 95 9.57 -0.90 1.25
N GLY A 96 9.17 -0.62 0.00
CA GLY A 96 8.81 0.74 -0.41
C GLY A 96 7.65 1.31 0.39
N LEU A 97 6.61 0.51 0.67
CA LEU A 97 5.48 0.96 1.50
C LEU A 97 5.93 1.32 2.93
N LEU A 98 6.81 0.50 3.51
CA LEU A 98 7.34 0.76 4.86
C LEU A 98 8.19 2.04 4.88
N GLU A 99 9.01 2.27 3.83
CA GLU A 99 9.78 3.51 3.72
C GLU A 99 8.87 4.72 3.54
N ILE A 100 7.77 4.60 2.76
CA ILE A 100 6.78 5.66 2.65
C ILE A 100 6.17 5.97 4.03
N ARG A 101 5.73 4.93 4.74
CA ARG A 101 5.11 5.12 6.06
C ARG A 101 6.07 5.79 7.05
N LYS A 102 7.36 5.44 6.99
CA LYS A 102 8.42 6.03 7.82
C LYS A 102 8.67 7.51 7.45
N ALA A 103 8.67 7.83 6.15
CA ALA A 103 8.94 9.19 5.66
C ALA A 103 7.74 10.13 5.83
N TYR A 104 6.53 9.59 5.93
CA TYR A 104 5.29 10.36 5.95
C TYR A 104 4.45 10.02 7.19
N PRO A 105 4.80 10.62 8.36
CA PRO A 105 4.14 10.28 9.63
C PRO A 105 2.63 10.49 9.65
N GLU A 106 2.09 11.32 8.76
CA GLU A 106 0.65 11.53 8.64
C GLU A 106 -0.13 10.24 8.33
N LEU A 107 0.54 9.21 7.79
CA LEU A 107 -0.08 7.89 7.61
C LEU A 107 -0.23 7.12 8.93
N SER A 108 0.62 7.41 9.91
CA SER A 108 0.56 6.71 11.20
C SER A 108 -0.61 7.15 12.07
N GLY A 109 -0.97 8.42 12.03
CA GLY A 109 -2.14 8.98 12.72
C GLY A 109 -2.20 8.70 14.23
N MET A 110 -1.04 8.56 14.88
CA MET A 110 -1.04 8.17 16.30
C MET A 110 -1.17 9.34 17.25
N ALA A 111 -1.02 10.53 16.73
CA ALA A 111 -0.94 11.69 17.61
C ALA A 111 -2.20 12.55 17.50
N GLY A 112 -3.32 12.05 18.05
CA GLY A 112 -4.43 12.92 18.36
C GLY A 112 -5.41 13.24 17.25
N ASP A 113 -5.84 12.23 16.55
CA ASP A 113 -7.23 12.17 16.10
C ASP A 113 -7.65 13.13 14.97
N ALA A 114 -6.72 13.60 14.15
CA ALA A 114 -7.10 14.29 12.92
C ALA A 114 -7.70 13.25 11.95
N GLU A 115 -8.95 13.42 11.59
CA GLU A 115 -9.62 12.55 10.63
C GLU A 115 -9.11 12.86 9.21
N PRO A 116 -8.84 11.85 8.39
CA PRO A 116 -8.45 12.12 7.01
C PRO A 116 -9.59 12.78 6.24
N CYS A 117 -9.26 13.65 5.31
CA CYS A 117 -10.24 14.21 4.39
C CYS A 117 -10.60 13.15 3.35
N ILE A 118 -11.81 12.63 3.38
CA ILE A 118 -12.29 11.62 2.44
C ILE A 118 -12.67 12.29 1.12
N LEU A 119 -12.18 11.74 0.02
CA LEU A 119 -12.45 12.27 -1.31
C LEU A 119 -13.75 11.68 -1.87
N SER A 120 -14.55 12.52 -2.53
CA SER A 120 -15.79 12.05 -3.19
C SER A 120 -15.41 11.46 -4.55
N LEU A 121 -15.51 10.14 -4.68
CA LEU A 121 -15.09 9.38 -5.86
C LEU A 121 -16.22 8.50 -6.38
N PRO A 122 -16.24 8.17 -7.67
CA PRO A 122 -17.28 7.30 -8.23
C PRO A 122 -17.06 5.82 -7.90
N GLY A 123 -18.12 5.05 -7.99
CA GLY A 123 -18.08 3.58 -7.89
C GLY A 123 -17.59 3.08 -6.54
N TRP A 124 -16.66 2.13 -6.58
CA TRP A 124 -16.08 1.50 -5.40
C TRP A 124 -14.72 2.07 -5.04
N LEU A 125 -14.31 3.15 -5.70
CA LEU A 125 -13.05 3.81 -5.39
C LEU A 125 -13.10 4.42 -3.98
N ILE A 126 -11.99 4.30 -3.27
CA ILE A 126 -11.80 4.97 -1.98
C ILE A 126 -10.60 5.90 -2.15
N GLY A 127 -10.72 7.13 -1.66
CA GLY A 127 -9.59 8.06 -1.67
C GLY A 127 -9.62 8.94 -0.45
N PHE A 128 -8.45 9.32 0.04
CA PHE A 128 -8.34 10.22 1.18
C PHE A 128 -7.02 10.97 1.18
N VAL A 129 -7.04 12.10 1.87
CA VAL A 129 -5.86 12.93 2.15
C VAL A 129 -5.63 12.84 3.66
N PRO A 130 -4.52 12.24 4.12
CA PRO A 130 -4.20 12.23 5.55
C PRO A 130 -3.95 13.65 6.05
N GLU A 131 -4.50 14.02 7.20
CA GLU A 131 -4.24 15.32 7.79
C GLU A 131 -2.92 15.34 8.57
N ARG A 132 -2.24 16.49 8.51
CA ARG A 132 -1.07 16.76 9.35
C ARG A 132 -1.50 17.58 10.55
N GLN A 133 -1.08 17.16 11.73
CA GLN A 133 -1.34 17.94 12.93
C GLN A 133 -0.50 19.23 12.96
N GLY A 134 -1.16 20.31 13.37
CA GLY A 134 -0.48 21.55 13.70
C GLY A 134 -0.07 22.43 12.53
N GLU A 135 -0.44 22.08 11.30
CA GLU A 135 -0.13 22.90 10.13
C GLU A 135 -1.39 23.14 9.30
N SER A 136 -1.64 24.40 8.98
CA SER A 136 -2.75 24.81 8.10
C SER A 136 -2.42 24.58 6.62
N LEU A 137 -1.60 23.57 6.33
CA LEU A 137 -1.21 23.25 4.97
C LEU A 137 -2.01 22.04 4.48
N PRO A 138 -2.36 21.99 3.20
CA PRO A 138 -2.99 20.80 2.65
C PRO A 138 -2.10 19.59 2.85
N GLY A 139 -2.70 18.44 3.06
CA GLY A 139 -1.97 17.20 3.24
C GLY A 139 -0.99 16.95 2.10
N ARG A 140 0.19 16.43 2.44
CA ARG A 140 1.23 16.15 1.44
C ARG A 140 0.93 14.91 0.61
N LEU A 141 0.03 14.07 1.08
CA LEU A 141 -0.29 12.80 0.43
C LEU A 141 -1.73 12.77 -0.06
N ALA A 142 -1.96 12.03 -1.12
CA ALA A 142 -3.29 11.58 -1.54
C ALA A 142 -3.20 10.08 -1.78
N VAL A 143 -4.10 9.31 -1.16
CA VAL A 143 -4.11 7.85 -1.21
C VAL A 143 -5.39 7.40 -1.88
N TYR A 144 -5.28 6.45 -2.81
CA TYR A 144 -6.42 5.91 -3.55
C TYR A 144 -6.37 4.39 -3.54
N TYR A 145 -7.54 3.76 -3.36
CA TYR A 145 -7.72 2.32 -3.48
C TYR A 145 -8.67 2.05 -4.64
N ASN A 146 -8.22 1.25 -5.60
CA ASN A 146 -9.07 0.78 -6.69
C ASN A 146 -9.27 -0.73 -6.54
N PRO A 147 -10.43 -1.19 -6.00
CA PRO A 147 -10.70 -2.62 -5.87
C PRO A 147 -11.19 -3.25 -7.18
N GLU A 148 -11.49 -2.45 -8.20
CA GLU A 148 -12.05 -2.93 -9.46
C GLU A 148 -10.99 -3.69 -10.27
N CYS A 149 -11.44 -4.66 -11.06
CA CYS A 149 -10.57 -5.41 -11.98
C CYS A 149 -10.26 -4.63 -13.27
N THR A 150 -10.68 -3.36 -13.34
CA THR A 150 -10.47 -2.47 -14.49
C THR A 150 -9.80 -1.18 -14.04
N ARG A 151 -9.13 -0.52 -14.99
CA ARG A 151 -8.58 0.82 -14.78
C ARG A 151 -9.71 1.79 -14.48
N GLN A 152 -9.47 2.70 -13.54
CA GLN A 152 -10.45 3.71 -13.15
C GLN A 152 -9.80 5.09 -13.17
N TRP A 153 -10.61 6.12 -13.39
CA TRP A 153 -10.15 7.51 -13.32
C TRP A 153 -10.64 8.15 -12.02
N ALA A 154 -9.75 8.85 -11.34
CA ALA A 154 -10.07 9.55 -10.11
C ALA A 154 -9.63 11.01 -10.22
N ALA A 155 -10.46 11.91 -9.68
CA ALA A 155 -10.09 13.31 -9.56
C ALA A 155 -8.98 13.47 -8.53
N LEU A 156 -8.05 14.40 -8.79
CA LEU A 156 -6.98 14.76 -7.86
C LEU A 156 -7.34 16.05 -7.12
N PRO A 157 -6.96 16.17 -5.85
CA PRO A 157 -7.01 17.48 -5.19
C PRO A 157 -6.15 18.50 -5.95
N ALA A 158 -6.46 19.79 -5.79
CA ALA A 158 -5.71 20.86 -6.46
C ALA A 158 -4.21 20.73 -6.17
N GLY A 159 -3.40 20.87 -7.21
CA GLY A 159 -1.95 20.78 -7.06
C GLY A 159 -1.29 19.95 -8.14
N SER A 160 -0.01 19.69 -7.92
CA SER A 160 0.81 18.86 -8.80
C SER A 160 1.33 17.67 -7.98
N TRP A 161 1.12 16.47 -8.49
CA TRP A 161 1.31 15.23 -7.73
C TRP A 161 2.28 14.31 -8.46
N ARG A 162 3.08 13.57 -7.72
CA ARG A 162 3.94 12.49 -8.26
C ARG A 162 3.73 11.22 -7.45
N TYR A 163 3.99 10.07 -8.08
CA TYR A 163 3.78 8.78 -7.46
C TYR A 163 4.81 8.52 -6.35
N LEU A 164 4.34 7.95 -5.26
CA LEU A 164 5.12 7.19 -4.29
C LEU A 164 4.76 5.71 -4.41
N CYS A 165 3.54 5.41 -4.87
CA CYS A 165 3.09 4.05 -5.14
C CYS A 165 2.13 4.08 -6.33
N ASP A 166 2.33 3.19 -7.31
CA ASP A 166 1.48 3.10 -8.50
C ASP A 166 0.71 1.77 -8.58
N GLY A 167 0.78 0.97 -7.50
CA GLY A 167 0.15 -0.36 -7.45
C GLY A 167 1.10 -1.50 -7.76
N THR A 168 2.24 -1.22 -8.38
CA THR A 168 3.27 -2.24 -8.67
C THR A 168 4.61 -1.90 -8.03
N ARG A 169 4.93 -0.61 -7.98
CA ARG A 169 6.15 -0.08 -7.36
C ARG A 169 5.77 0.85 -6.22
N ALA A 170 6.54 0.82 -5.14
CA ALA A 170 6.43 1.77 -4.02
C ALA A 170 7.83 2.27 -3.66
N ALA A 171 7.96 3.57 -3.35
CA ALA A 171 9.23 4.19 -2.97
C ALA A 171 8.96 5.51 -2.23
N ALA A 172 9.75 5.81 -1.21
CA ALA A 172 9.61 7.08 -0.49
C ALA A 172 10.04 8.28 -1.34
N GLU A 173 10.89 8.07 -2.34
CA GLU A 173 11.27 9.10 -3.30
C GLU A 173 10.25 9.16 -4.45
N PRO A 174 9.68 10.33 -4.74
CA PRO A 174 8.67 10.44 -5.79
C PRO A 174 9.21 10.08 -7.18
N PHE A 175 8.41 9.36 -7.93
CA PHE A 175 8.79 8.91 -9.28
C PHE A 175 7.69 9.22 -10.31
N GLY A 176 8.00 8.93 -11.58
CA GLY A 176 7.06 9.12 -12.69
C GLY A 176 6.80 10.59 -13.03
N PRO A 177 5.95 10.83 -14.01
CA PRO A 177 5.59 12.19 -14.40
C PRO A 177 4.69 12.86 -13.37
N ALA A 178 4.64 14.17 -13.38
CA ALA A 178 3.72 14.93 -12.56
C ALA A 178 2.29 14.82 -13.10
N CYS A 179 1.34 14.60 -12.20
CA CYS A 179 -0.09 14.49 -12.52
C CYS A 179 -0.85 15.68 -11.96
N ARG A 180 -1.91 16.09 -12.66
CA ARG A 180 -2.80 17.18 -12.25
C ARG A 180 -4.23 16.85 -12.64
N ASN A 181 -5.19 17.35 -11.88
CA ASN A 181 -6.63 17.25 -12.14
C ASN A 181 -7.20 15.84 -12.01
N ALA A 182 -6.62 14.85 -12.69
CA ALA A 182 -7.10 13.47 -12.63
C ALA A 182 -5.95 12.48 -12.81
N ILE A 183 -6.18 11.25 -12.37
CA ILE A 183 -5.19 10.17 -12.45
C ILE A 183 -5.89 8.87 -12.85
N GLU A 184 -5.20 8.04 -13.63
CA GLU A 184 -5.63 6.69 -13.94
C GLU A 184 -5.08 5.74 -12.87
N LEU A 185 -5.98 4.99 -12.24
CA LEU A 185 -5.66 4.02 -11.20
C LEU A 185 -5.64 2.61 -11.80
N ALA A 186 -4.57 1.88 -11.59
CA ALA A 186 -4.46 0.49 -12.06
C ALA A 186 -5.51 -0.40 -11.41
N PRO A 187 -5.87 -1.53 -12.02
CA PRO A 187 -6.79 -2.49 -11.40
C PRO A 187 -6.21 -3.08 -10.11
N VAL A 188 -7.07 -3.35 -9.13
CA VAL A 188 -6.72 -4.03 -7.87
C VAL A 188 -5.43 -3.44 -7.29
N SER A 189 -5.46 -2.12 -6.98
CA SER A 189 -4.23 -1.42 -6.61
C SER A 189 -4.43 -0.35 -5.54
N VAL A 190 -3.33 0.00 -4.91
CA VAL A 190 -3.22 1.19 -4.06
C VAL A 190 -2.29 2.17 -4.79
N THR A 191 -2.73 3.43 -4.90
CA THR A 191 -1.92 4.53 -5.43
C THR A 191 -1.67 5.53 -4.31
N ILE A 192 -0.40 5.93 -4.12
CA ILE A 192 -0.01 6.96 -3.15
C ILE A 192 0.73 8.05 -3.92
N LEU A 193 0.28 9.28 -3.72
CA LEU A 193 0.86 10.44 -4.41
C LEU A 193 1.37 11.44 -3.39
N UNK A 194 2.40 12.28 -3.68
CA UNK A 194 2.97 13.25 -2.89
C UNK A 194 2.78 14.54 -3.57
N UNK A 195 2.29 15.63 -3.03
CA UNK A 195 2.15 16.85 -3.47
C UNK A 195 3.44 17.38 -3.79
N UNK A 196 3.65 17.78 -4.73
CA UNK A 196 4.79 18.38 -5.08
C UNK A 196 4.68 19.72 -4.60
N UNK A 197 5.13 20.16 -3.86
CA UNK A 197 5.24 21.38 -3.42
C UNK A 197 5.46 22.18 -4.57
N UNK A 198 4.84 23.02 -4.77
CA UNK A 198 5.01 23.84 -5.71
C UNK A 198 6.20 24.50 -5.39
N UNK A 199 6.89 24.46 -5.81
CA UNK A 199 7.99 25.06 -5.65
C UNK A 199 7.74 26.40 -5.67
N UNK A 200 7.44 26.93 -4.94
CA UNK A 200 7.31 28.06 -4.83
C UNK A 200 8.37 28.65 -5.37
N UNK A 201 8.45 29.02 -6.09
CA UNK A 201 9.27 29.57 -6.61
C UNK A 201 9.58 30.64 -5.95
N UNK A 202 9.95 30.74 -5.25
CA UNK A 202 10.39 31.57 -4.71
C UNK A 202 11.09 32.33 -5.46
N UNK A 203 10.75 32.94 -5.88
CA UNK A 203 11.28 33.65 -6.47
C UNK A 203 11.98 34.42 -5.75
N PHE A 204 13.16 34.37 -5.47
CA PHE A 204 14.12 35.28 -4.88
C PHE A 204 14.35 36.43 -5.86
N LEU A 205 13.60 37.46 -5.68
CA LEU A 205 13.92 38.74 -6.32
C LEU A 205 15.18 39.28 -5.63
N PHE A 206 16.31 39.06 -6.25
CA PHE A 206 17.49 39.83 -5.89
C PHE A 206 17.30 41.25 -6.44
N LEU A 207 16.86 42.16 -5.56
CA LEU A 207 17.00 43.59 -5.84
C LEU A 207 18.46 43.95 -5.62
N LEU A 208 19.16 44.22 -6.71
CA LEU A 208 20.47 44.90 -6.67
C LEU A 208 20.25 46.39 -6.40
#